data_401be0136647b142e912a02e61e2d9f4
#
_entry.id   401be0136647b142e912a02e61e2d9f4
#
_cell.length_a   1.000
_cell.length_b   1.000
_cell.length_c   1.000
_cell.angle_alpha   90.00
_cell.angle_beta   90.00
_cell.angle_gamma   90.00
#
_symmetry.space_group_name_H-M   'P 1'
#
loop_
_entity.id
_entity.type
_entity.pdbx_description
1 polymer ?
#
loop_
_entity_poly.entity_id
_entity_poly.type
_entity_poly.pdbx_seq_one_letter_code
_entity_poly.pdbx_strand_id
1 'polypeptide(L)'
;MLREAWSLAIEALSWMEKAQISERLAIARTAKQLEISDIDALRYAHGLVCETVRRHNLIDRFINEVLKPKSISEFTLGVQSFLRLYVYQTRVAKNWGKLDIEEAKNIVKLARSILGWRTLQSVEPFLGLLLTESPNIIPKGMGDEERVGLLTFHPTWFVRYCFKLFGRKEAINILEANLKVPPTYIRLNTLKGSENEILARLVEEKVRVKKVDGLRYAYKVLGTKTPLTRTKSFSEGLFYIQDKASCYAAEVANPQPGAVLLDVCAAPGAKTTYLAQLMQNRGTIYSIDFSRRRMNVWKSEIARMGVDIAEPIIADACNPLPVSIEADMVVLDPPCTSTGAFAKIPSAKWRLTQRSVEKMSVIQWQMLENCAEKVKPGGTLIYSTCSITVEENEMLIERFLKWHPEFSLAEITPKIGLPGMRGMEKCQRLYPHIHECNGFFIAKLSRGKT
;
A
#
# COMPACT_ATOMS: atom_id res chain seq x y z
N MET A 1 -27.23 -7.09 -4.35
CA MET A 1 -25.98 -7.32 -3.61
C MET A 1 -25.08 -8.38 -4.22
N LEU A 2 -25.37 -9.71 -4.19
CA LEU A 2 -24.40 -10.74 -4.66
C LEU A 2 -24.08 -10.64 -6.17
N ARG A 3 -25.10 -10.45 -7.03
CA ARG A 3 -24.90 -10.27 -8.48
C ARG A 3 -24.06 -9.03 -8.77
N GLU A 4 -24.32 -7.91 -8.12
CA GLU A 4 -23.57 -6.67 -8.27
C GLU A 4 -22.11 -6.85 -7.83
N ALA A 5 -21.90 -7.52 -6.69
CA ALA A 5 -20.56 -7.79 -6.17
C ALA A 5 -19.73 -8.65 -7.13
N TRP A 6 -20.32 -9.69 -7.74
CA TRP A 6 -19.62 -10.53 -8.72
C TRP A 6 -19.40 -9.80 -10.06
N SER A 7 -20.38 -8.98 -10.51
CA SER A 7 -20.19 -8.12 -11.68
C SER A 7 -19.03 -7.15 -11.47
N LEU A 8 -18.98 -6.49 -10.30
CA LEU A 8 -17.87 -5.63 -9.92
C LEU A 8 -16.53 -6.38 -9.89
N ALA A 9 -16.51 -7.58 -9.30
CA ALA A 9 -15.27 -8.34 -9.15
C ALA A 9 -14.73 -8.84 -10.49
N ILE A 10 -15.57 -9.39 -11.37
CA ILE A 10 -15.20 -9.86 -12.72
C ILE A 10 -14.65 -8.70 -13.55
N GLU A 11 -15.37 -7.59 -13.60
CA GLU A 11 -15.00 -6.44 -14.41
C GLU A 11 -13.76 -5.75 -13.84
N ALA A 12 -13.65 -5.61 -12.50
CA ALA A 12 -12.47 -5.02 -11.87
C ALA A 12 -11.19 -5.84 -12.15
N LEU A 13 -11.24 -7.17 -12.04
CA LEU A 13 -10.10 -8.03 -12.39
C LEU A 13 -9.72 -7.90 -13.86
N SER A 14 -10.73 -7.80 -14.75
CA SER A 14 -10.50 -7.59 -16.19
C SER A 14 -9.81 -6.25 -16.46
N TRP A 15 -10.22 -5.18 -15.77
CA TRP A 15 -9.54 -3.87 -15.84
C TRP A 15 -8.12 -3.90 -15.28
N MET A 16 -7.91 -4.62 -14.19
CA MET A 16 -6.56 -4.77 -13.61
C MET A 16 -5.60 -5.43 -14.60
N GLU A 17 -6.04 -6.49 -15.27
CA GLU A 17 -5.25 -7.18 -16.29
C GLU A 17 -4.98 -6.29 -17.51
N LYS A 18 -6.03 -5.66 -18.05
CA LYS A 18 -5.96 -4.82 -19.25
C LYS A 18 -5.15 -3.54 -19.07
N ALA A 19 -5.35 -2.84 -17.96
CA ALA A 19 -4.82 -1.50 -17.73
C ALA A 19 -3.72 -1.43 -16.66
N GLN A 20 -3.32 -2.57 -16.09
CA GLN A 20 -2.28 -2.67 -15.06
C GLN A 20 -2.49 -1.70 -13.88
N ILE A 21 -3.75 -1.51 -13.49
CA ILE A 21 -4.16 -0.62 -12.39
C ILE A 21 -4.32 -1.39 -11.07
N SER A 22 -4.35 -0.65 -9.96
CA SER A 22 -4.59 -1.26 -8.63
C SER A 22 -6.05 -1.69 -8.44
N GLU A 23 -6.26 -2.64 -7.54
CA GLU A 23 -7.59 -3.14 -7.15
C GLU A 23 -8.55 -2.02 -6.72
N ARG A 24 -8.07 -1.04 -5.96
CA ARG A 24 -8.91 0.11 -5.54
C ARG A 24 -9.37 0.95 -6.72
N LEU A 25 -8.46 1.23 -7.66
CA LEU A 25 -8.79 2.02 -8.84
C LEU A 25 -9.72 1.25 -9.78
N ALA A 26 -9.47 -0.05 -9.96
CA ALA A 26 -10.30 -0.91 -10.77
C ALA A 26 -11.74 -0.99 -10.24
N ILE A 27 -11.91 -1.25 -8.94
CA ILE A 27 -13.24 -1.32 -8.30
C ILE A 27 -13.95 0.04 -8.37
N ALA A 28 -13.27 1.14 -8.07
CA ALA A 28 -13.87 2.47 -8.13
C ALA A 28 -14.32 2.84 -9.56
N ARG A 29 -13.50 2.49 -10.57
CA ARG A 29 -13.84 2.68 -11.99
C ARG A 29 -15.04 1.84 -12.38
N THR A 30 -15.03 0.57 -12.04
CA THR A 30 -16.11 -0.38 -12.36
C THR A 30 -17.41 0.00 -11.66
N ALA A 31 -17.36 0.39 -10.39
CA ALA A 31 -18.53 0.83 -9.65
C ALA A 31 -19.21 2.04 -10.31
N LYS A 32 -18.40 3.00 -10.78
CA LYS A 32 -18.91 4.15 -11.54
C LYS A 32 -19.48 3.73 -12.90
N GLN A 33 -18.82 2.80 -13.61
CA GLN A 33 -19.26 2.34 -14.92
C GLN A 33 -20.56 1.54 -14.87
N LEU A 34 -20.74 0.74 -13.81
CA LEU A 34 -21.95 -0.10 -13.59
C LEU A 34 -23.01 0.59 -12.73
N GLU A 35 -22.79 1.83 -12.31
CA GLU A 35 -23.67 2.62 -11.44
C GLU A 35 -24.01 1.93 -10.12
N ILE A 36 -23.08 1.12 -9.58
CA ILE A 36 -23.26 0.38 -8.34
C ILE A 36 -22.78 1.23 -7.17
N SER A 37 -23.70 1.54 -6.26
CA SER A 37 -23.43 2.31 -5.02
C SER A 37 -23.69 1.51 -3.74
N ASP A 38 -24.20 0.27 -3.85
CA ASP A 38 -24.40 -0.62 -2.70
C ASP A 38 -23.06 -0.92 -2.03
N ILE A 39 -22.95 -0.49 -0.78
CA ILE A 39 -21.70 -0.54 -0.02
C ILE A 39 -21.34 -1.96 0.37
N ASP A 40 -22.31 -2.82 0.61
CA ASP A 40 -22.05 -4.21 0.97
C ASP A 40 -21.61 -5.00 -0.27
N ALA A 41 -22.17 -4.69 -1.45
CA ALA A 41 -21.65 -5.20 -2.73
C ALA A 41 -20.23 -4.75 -3.02
N LEU A 42 -19.93 -3.46 -2.81
CA LEU A 42 -18.58 -2.89 -2.97
C LEU A 42 -17.57 -3.54 -2.03
N ARG A 43 -17.94 -3.74 -0.78
CA ARG A 43 -17.11 -4.36 0.24
C ARG A 43 -16.81 -5.83 -0.06
N TYR A 44 -17.85 -6.57 -0.42
CA TYR A 44 -17.70 -7.98 -0.79
C TYR A 44 -16.85 -8.13 -2.05
N ALA A 45 -17.10 -7.34 -3.09
CA ALA A 45 -16.30 -7.31 -4.31
C ALA A 45 -14.84 -6.98 -4.03
N HIS A 46 -14.57 -5.97 -3.18
CA HIS A 46 -13.21 -5.61 -2.79
C HIS A 46 -12.47 -6.75 -2.10
N GLY A 47 -13.13 -7.41 -1.14
CA GLY A 47 -12.56 -8.59 -0.46
C GLY A 47 -12.27 -9.72 -1.45
N LEU A 48 -13.22 -10.05 -2.31
CA LEU A 48 -13.11 -11.11 -3.31
C LEU A 48 -11.97 -10.84 -4.30
N VAL A 49 -11.86 -9.62 -4.82
CA VAL A 49 -10.79 -9.19 -5.73
C VAL A 49 -9.43 -9.25 -5.03
N CYS A 50 -9.30 -8.63 -3.86
CA CYS A 50 -8.02 -8.58 -3.14
C CYS A 50 -7.49 -9.97 -2.81
N GLU A 51 -8.34 -10.87 -2.33
CA GLU A 51 -7.92 -12.21 -1.93
C GLU A 51 -7.61 -13.11 -3.14
N THR A 52 -8.35 -12.96 -4.24
CA THR A 52 -8.05 -13.64 -5.51
C THR A 52 -6.71 -13.17 -6.07
N VAL A 53 -6.49 -11.85 -6.14
CA VAL A 53 -5.24 -11.26 -6.63
C VAL A 53 -4.07 -11.61 -5.71
N ARG A 54 -4.27 -11.67 -4.41
CA ARG A 54 -3.24 -12.08 -3.46
C ARG A 54 -2.66 -13.45 -3.79
N ARG A 55 -3.50 -14.36 -4.29
CA ARG A 55 -3.17 -15.78 -4.58
C ARG A 55 -3.08 -16.09 -6.08
N HIS A 56 -2.90 -15.07 -6.89
CA HIS A 56 -2.94 -15.15 -8.36
C HIS A 56 -2.08 -16.30 -8.92
N ASN A 57 -0.81 -16.43 -8.49
CA ASN A 57 0.10 -17.45 -9.01
C ASN A 57 -0.36 -18.88 -8.70
N LEU A 58 -0.87 -19.10 -7.48
CA LEU A 58 -1.39 -20.42 -7.08
C LEU A 58 -2.66 -20.77 -7.86
N ILE A 59 -3.57 -19.82 -7.98
CA ILE A 59 -4.84 -20.00 -8.69
C ILE A 59 -4.59 -20.27 -10.17
N ASP A 60 -3.77 -19.47 -10.84
CA ASP A 60 -3.47 -19.64 -12.25
C ASP A 60 -2.73 -20.95 -12.52
N ARG A 61 -1.80 -21.33 -11.65
CA ARG A 61 -1.14 -22.63 -11.77
C ARG A 61 -2.11 -23.78 -11.63
N PHE A 62 -3.00 -23.74 -10.64
CA PHE A 62 -4.04 -24.75 -10.46
C PHE A 62 -4.95 -24.85 -11.69
N ILE A 63 -5.46 -23.72 -12.17
CA ILE A 63 -6.32 -23.67 -13.35
C ILE A 63 -5.61 -24.25 -14.57
N ASN A 64 -4.37 -23.85 -14.83
CA ASN A 64 -3.60 -24.34 -15.97
C ASN A 64 -3.31 -25.85 -15.90
N GLU A 65 -3.08 -26.41 -14.72
CA GLU A 65 -2.90 -27.87 -14.59
C GLU A 65 -4.20 -28.63 -14.91
N VAL A 66 -5.35 -28.14 -14.47
CA VAL A 66 -6.65 -28.77 -14.73
C VAL A 66 -7.11 -28.59 -16.18
N LEU A 67 -6.80 -27.44 -16.79
CA LEU A 67 -7.22 -27.15 -18.17
C LEU A 67 -6.39 -27.83 -19.26
N LYS A 68 -5.27 -28.46 -18.93
CA LYS A 68 -4.36 -29.07 -19.94
C LYS A 68 -5.11 -29.85 -21.00
N PRO A 69 -4.74 -29.70 -22.30
CA PRO A 69 -3.61 -28.90 -22.83
C PRO A 69 -3.88 -27.40 -22.96
N LYS A 70 -5.07 -26.89 -22.65
CA LYS A 70 -5.41 -25.47 -22.69
C LYS A 70 -4.76 -24.69 -21.53
N SER A 71 -4.71 -23.38 -21.69
CA SER A 71 -4.26 -22.41 -20.69
C SER A 71 -5.36 -21.37 -20.40
N ILE A 72 -5.36 -20.83 -19.19
CA ILE A 72 -6.29 -19.73 -18.83
C ILE A 72 -6.15 -18.52 -19.78
N SER A 73 -4.95 -18.26 -20.28
CA SER A 73 -4.68 -17.14 -21.21
C SER A 73 -5.38 -17.24 -22.57
N GLU A 74 -5.90 -18.40 -22.93
CA GLU A 74 -6.65 -18.60 -24.20
C GLU A 74 -8.09 -18.06 -24.12
N PHE A 75 -8.59 -17.76 -22.93
CA PHE A 75 -9.93 -17.25 -22.74
C PHE A 75 -9.99 -15.72 -22.68
N THR A 76 -11.16 -15.15 -22.92
CA THR A 76 -11.39 -13.71 -22.77
C THR A 76 -11.15 -13.25 -21.33
N LEU A 77 -10.79 -11.99 -21.14
CA LEU A 77 -10.49 -11.43 -19.80
C LEU A 77 -11.63 -11.65 -18.79
N GLY A 78 -12.89 -11.51 -19.22
CA GLY A 78 -14.05 -11.77 -18.36
C GLY A 78 -14.12 -13.23 -17.89
N VAL A 79 -13.82 -14.18 -18.77
CA VAL A 79 -13.76 -15.61 -18.44
C VAL A 79 -12.56 -15.93 -17.54
N GLN A 80 -11.38 -15.38 -17.83
CA GLN A 80 -10.21 -15.52 -16.96
C GLN A 80 -10.50 -15.02 -15.54
N SER A 81 -11.09 -13.83 -15.43
CA SER A 81 -11.49 -13.23 -14.16
C SER A 81 -12.51 -14.12 -13.41
N PHE A 82 -13.52 -14.61 -14.13
CA PHE A 82 -14.49 -15.53 -13.55
C PHE A 82 -13.84 -16.82 -13.04
N LEU A 83 -12.98 -17.47 -13.82
CA LEU A 83 -12.29 -18.71 -13.43
C LEU A 83 -11.46 -18.52 -12.17
N ARG A 84 -10.70 -17.41 -12.08
CA ARG A 84 -9.92 -17.08 -10.88
C ARG A 84 -10.81 -16.89 -9.65
N LEU A 85 -11.90 -16.17 -9.77
CA LEU A 85 -12.87 -15.95 -8.69
C LEU A 85 -13.57 -17.25 -8.28
N TYR A 86 -13.94 -18.08 -9.26
CA TYR A 86 -14.57 -19.38 -9.04
C TYR A 86 -13.66 -20.31 -8.24
N VAL A 87 -12.41 -20.48 -8.66
CA VAL A 87 -11.42 -21.30 -7.95
C VAL A 87 -11.12 -20.73 -6.58
N TYR A 88 -10.97 -19.40 -6.46
CA TYR A 88 -10.79 -18.78 -5.16
C TYR A 88 -11.95 -19.14 -4.22
N GLN A 89 -13.19 -18.86 -4.61
CA GLN A 89 -14.35 -19.01 -3.75
C GLN A 89 -14.65 -20.48 -3.41
N THR A 90 -14.55 -21.37 -4.40
CA THR A 90 -14.95 -22.78 -4.22
C THR A 90 -13.86 -23.66 -3.62
N ARG A 91 -12.59 -23.30 -3.77
CA ARG A 91 -11.45 -24.13 -3.36
C ARG A 91 -10.55 -23.43 -2.34
N VAL A 92 -9.98 -22.28 -2.73
CA VAL A 92 -8.91 -21.64 -1.96
C VAL A 92 -9.45 -21.03 -0.66
N ALA A 93 -10.57 -20.34 -0.71
CA ALA A 93 -11.20 -19.76 0.49
C ALA A 93 -11.64 -20.80 1.51
N LYS A 94 -11.84 -22.05 1.07
CA LYS A 94 -12.17 -23.22 1.90
C LYS A 94 -10.95 -24.08 2.27
N ASN A 95 -9.73 -23.57 2.07
CA ASN A 95 -8.48 -24.27 2.33
C ASN A 95 -8.42 -25.67 1.68
N TRP A 96 -8.95 -25.81 0.44
CA TRP A 96 -9.06 -27.06 -0.32
C TRP A 96 -9.87 -28.16 0.41
N GLY A 97 -10.69 -27.75 1.38
CA GLY A 97 -11.49 -28.67 2.19
C GLY A 97 -12.80 -29.12 1.53
N LYS A 98 -13.87 -29.18 2.32
CA LYS A 98 -15.19 -29.70 1.90
C LYS A 98 -15.74 -28.94 0.68
N LEU A 99 -16.07 -29.70 -0.36
CA LEU A 99 -16.71 -29.20 -1.56
C LEU A 99 -18.16 -28.79 -1.27
N ASP A 100 -18.56 -27.62 -1.77
CA ASP A 100 -19.92 -27.13 -1.71
C ASP A 100 -20.47 -27.03 -3.15
N ILE A 101 -21.13 -28.10 -3.57
CA ILE A 101 -21.66 -28.24 -4.93
C ILE A 101 -22.78 -27.21 -5.19
N GLU A 102 -23.61 -26.93 -4.19
CA GLU A 102 -24.70 -25.95 -4.34
C GLU A 102 -24.18 -24.52 -4.47
N GLU A 103 -23.17 -24.14 -3.68
CA GLU A 103 -22.50 -22.85 -3.86
C GLU A 103 -21.87 -22.75 -5.26
N ALA A 104 -21.16 -23.78 -5.69
CA ALA A 104 -20.54 -23.82 -7.02
C ALA A 104 -21.58 -23.66 -8.14
N LYS A 105 -22.70 -24.38 -8.08
CA LYS A 105 -23.82 -24.24 -9.04
C LYS A 105 -24.41 -22.82 -9.03
N ASN A 106 -24.59 -22.23 -7.86
CA ASN A 106 -25.12 -20.88 -7.72
C ASN A 106 -24.17 -19.84 -8.32
N ILE A 107 -22.87 -19.99 -8.13
CA ILE A 107 -21.83 -19.14 -8.75
C ILE A 107 -21.89 -19.27 -10.28
N VAL A 108 -22.01 -20.48 -10.83
CA VAL A 108 -22.12 -20.69 -12.27
C VAL A 108 -23.39 -20.06 -12.85
N LYS A 109 -24.55 -20.23 -12.20
CA LYS A 109 -25.81 -19.57 -12.59
C LYS A 109 -25.64 -18.04 -12.62
N LEU A 110 -24.98 -17.51 -11.59
CA LEU A 110 -24.69 -16.09 -11.47
C LEU A 110 -23.77 -15.61 -12.60
N ALA A 111 -22.70 -16.33 -12.88
CA ALA A 111 -21.78 -16.00 -13.97
C ALA A 111 -22.45 -16.01 -15.35
N ARG A 112 -23.37 -16.99 -15.61
CA ARG A 112 -24.17 -17.00 -16.82
C ARG A 112 -25.04 -15.76 -16.96
N SER A 113 -25.59 -15.22 -15.86
CA SER A 113 -26.37 -13.98 -15.88
C SER A 113 -25.55 -12.72 -16.08
N ILE A 114 -24.24 -12.78 -15.83
CA ILE A 114 -23.30 -11.64 -15.97
C ILE A 114 -22.62 -11.66 -17.33
N LEU A 115 -22.00 -12.78 -17.70
CA LEU A 115 -21.18 -12.93 -18.89
C LEU A 115 -21.95 -13.47 -20.12
N GLY A 116 -23.11 -14.05 -19.90
CA GLY A 116 -23.87 -14.77 -20.90
C GLY A 116 -23.41 -16.22 -21.08
N TRP A 117 -24.34 -17.13 -21.38
CA TRP A 117 -24.05 -18.57 -21.50
C TRP A 117 -23.09 -18.88 -22.65
N ARG A 118 -23.20 -18.16 -23.80
CA ARG A 118 -22.30 -18.34 -24.94
C ARG A 118 -20.85 -18.11 -24.61
N THR A 119 -20.57 -17.08 -23.77
CA THR A 119 -19.22 -16.75 -23.34
C THR A 119 -18.65 -17.84 -22.41
N LEU A 120 -19.49 -18.43 -21.57
CA LEU A 120 -19.08 -19.48 -20.62
C LEU A 120 -19.03 -20.87 -21.22
N GLN A 121 -19.67 -21.12 -22.37
CA GLN A 121 -19.73 -22.44 -22.99
C GLN A 121 -18.37 -23.10 -23.18
N SER A 122 -17.34 -22.29 -23.49
CA SER A 122 -15.97 -22.77 -23.71
C SER A 122 -15.28 -23.31 -22.43
N VAL A 123 -15.75 -22.93 -21.24
CA VAL A 123 -15.15 -23.32 -19.95
C VAL A 123 -16.07 -24.19 -19.08
N GLU A 124 -17.36 -24.27 -19.40
CA GLU A 124 -18.32 -25.08 -18.65
C GLU A 124 -17.91 -26.54 -18.42
N PRO A 125 -17.34 -27.27 -19.43
CA PRO A 125 -16.84 -28.62 -19.22
C PRO A 125 -15.77 -28.77 -18.15
N PHE A 126 -15.01 -27.69 -17.90
CA PHE A 126 -13.92 -27.70 -16.94
C PHE A 126 -14.35 -27.28 -15.52
N LEU A 127 -15.51 -26.67 -15.33
CA LEU A 127 -15.94 -26.16 -14.02
C LEU A 127 -16.10 -27.28 -12.98
N GLY A 128 -16.58 -28.43 -13.41
CA GLY A 128 -16.65 -29.64 -12.57
C GLY A 128 -15.27 -30.14 -12.18
N LEU A 129 -14.33 -30.18 -13.13
CA LEU A 129 -12.94 -30.58 -12.90
C LEU A 129 -12.23 -29.62 -11.96
N LEU A 130 -12.39 -28.30 -12.16
CA LEU A 130 -11.86 -27.27 -11.26
C LEU A 130 -12.39 -27.40 -9.83
N LEU A 131 -13.60 -27.93 -9.66
CA LEU A 131 -14.17 -28.17 -8.35
C LEU A 131 -13.64 -29.43 -7.69
N THR A 132 -13.42 -30.52 -8.44
CA THR A 132 -13.15 -31.87 -7.89
C THR A 132 -11.70 -32.28 -7.94
N GLU A 133 -10.94 -31.86 -8.97
CA GLU A 133 -9.55 -32.27 -9.17
C GLU A 133 -8.60 -31.69 -8.11
N SER A 134 -7.53 -32.42 -7.85
CA SER A 134 -6.46 -32.01 -6.94
C SER A 134 -5.09 -32.29 -7.59
N PRO A 135 -4.75 -31.55 -8.65
CA PRO A 135 -3.50 -31.74 -9.35
C PRO A 135 -2.29 -31.46 -8.44
N ASN A 136 -1.17 -32.10 -8.74
CA ASN A 136 0.07 -31.83 -8.04
C ASN A 136 0.69 -30.52 -8.55
N ILE A 137 0.28 -29.40 -7.94
CA ILE A 137 0.79 -28.07 -8.27
C ILE A 137 2.20 -27.77 -7.77
N ILE A 138 2.75 -28.66 -6.90
CA ILE A 138 4.12 -28.59 -6.36
C ILE A 138 4.83 -29.90 -6.67
N PRO A 139 5.31 -30.11 -7.92
CA PRO A 139 5.97 -31.35 -8.31
C PRO A 139 7.30 -31.56 -7.56
N LYS A 140 7.70 -32.82 -7.44
CA LYS A 140 9.03 -33.18 -6.93
C LYS A 140 10.11 -32.55 -7.82
N GLY A 141 11.09 -31.88 -7.18
CA GLY A 141 12.19 -31.20 -7.91
C GLY A 141 11.94 -29.73 -8.21
N MET A 142 10.79 -29.16 -7.81
CA MET A 142 10.59 -27.70 -7.88
C MET A 142 11.64 -26.97 -7.04
N GLY A 143 12.21 -25.88 -7.59
CA GLY A 143 13.17 -25.04 -6.88
C GLY A 143 12.58 -24.41 -5.61
N ASP A 144 13.44 -24.20 -4.59
CA ASP A 144 12.98 -23.70 -3.27
C ASP A 144 12.30 -22.32 -3.38
N GLU A 145 12.85 -21.40 -4.17
CA GLU A 145 12.27 -20.06 -4.36
C GLU A 145 10.90 -20.10 -5.07
N GLU A 146 10.73 -20.98 -6.05
CA GLU A 146 9.46 -21.18 -6.74
C GLU A 146 8.43 -21.77 -5.79
N ARG A 147 8.82 -22.79 -5.04
CA ARG A 147 7.98 -23.45 -4.04
C ARG A 147 7.53 -22.45 -2.96
N VAL A 148 8.46 -21.68 -2.38
CA VAL A 148 8.12 -20.65 -1.40
C VAL A 148 7.25 -19.58 -2.04
N GLY A 149 7.51 -19.17 -3.27
CA GLY A 149 6.70 -18.23 -4.02
C GLY A 149 5.25 -18.67 -4.20
N LEU A 150 5.02 -19.97 -4.46
CA LEU A 150 3.66 -20.53 -4.54
C LEU A 150 2.98 -20.57 -3.16
N LEU A 151 3.69 -21.00 -2.12
CA LEU A 151 3.15 -21.16 -0.77
C LEU A 151 2.87 -19.81 -0.09
N THR A 152 3.67 -18.80 -0.38
CA THR A 152 3.52 -17.44 0.17
C THR A 152 2.89 -16.46 -0.83
N PHE A 153 2.48 -16.95 -2.00
CA PHE A 153 1.83 -16.16 -3.05
C PHE A 153 2.65 -14.94 -3.50
N HIS A 154 3.95 -15.17 -3.79
CA HIS A 154 4.85 -14.13 -4.30
C HIS A 154 5.51 -14.56 -5.62
N PRO A 155 5.89 -13.61 -6.49
CA PRO A 155 6.71 -13.91 -7.66
C PRO A 155 8.06 -14.49 -7.26
N THR A 156 8.54 -15.50 -7.98
CA THR A 156 9.82 -16.18 -7.69
C THR A 156 11.01 -15.22 -7.63
N TRP A 157 11.05 -14.20 -8.51
CA TRP A 157 12.12 -13.20 -8.50
C TRP A 157 12.18 -12.44 -7.17
N PHE A 158 11.02 -12.12 -6.56
CA PHE A 158 10.96 -11.40 -5.29
C PHE A 158 11.36 -12.29 -4.11
N VAL A 159 10.98 -13.57 -4.15
CA VAL A 159 11.44 -14.56 -3.15
C VAL A 159 12.97 -14.67 -3.19
N ARG A 160 13.54 -14.84 -4.38
CA ARG A 160 15.00 -14.88 -4.59
C ARG A 160 15.67 -13.61 -4.10
N TYR A 161 15.08 -12.45 -4.40
CA TYR A 161 15.56 -11.14 -3.90
C TYR A 161 15.58 -11.11 -2.37
N CYS A 162 14.48 -11.50 -1.72
CA CYS A 162 14.39 -11.56 -0.27
C CYS A 162 15.37 -12.56 0.35
N PHE A 163 15.56 -13.75 -0.25
CA PHE A 163 16.51 -14.73 0.23
C PHE A 163 17.96 -14.19 0.20
N LYS A 164 18.32 -13.51 -0.88
CA LYS A 164 19.64 -12.88 -1.02
C LYS A 164 19.86 -11.77 0.01
N LEU A 165 18.83 -10.97 0.29
CA LEU A 165 18.94 -9.77 1.11
C LEU A 165 18.86 -10.08 2.61
N PHE A 166 17.91 -10.93 3.03
CA PHE A 166 17.57 -11.15 4.43
C PHE A 166 17.97 -12.56 4.94
N GLY A 167 18.44 -13.44 4.05
CA GLY A 167 18.55 -14.86 4.33
C GLY A 167 17.17 -15.55 4.33
N ARG A 168 17.18 -16.90 4.19
CA ARG A 168 15.97 -17.69 3.97
C ARG A 168 14.93 -17.55 5.08
N LYS A 169 15.36 -17.63 6.35
CA LYS A 169 14.45 -17.62 7.52
C LYS A 169 13.70 -16.31 7.62
N GLU A 170 14.42 -15.20 7.59
CA GLU A 170 13.83 -13.86 7.75
C GLU A 170 12.99 -13.48 6.52
N ALA A 171 13.42 -13.85 5.33
CA ALA A 171 12.64 -13.66 4.13
C ALA A 171 11.27 -14.35 4.21
N ILE A 172 11.21 -15.60 4.69
CA ILE A 172 9.93 -16.30 4.88
C ILE A 172 9.03 -15.54 5.86
N ASN A 173 9.55 -15.05 6.98
CA ASN A 173 8.78 -14.25 7.94
C ASN A 173 8.16 -13.00 7.28
N ILE A 174 8.93 -12.30 6.45
CA ILE A 174 8.46 -11.13 5.69
C ILE A 174 7.36 -11.53 4.70
N LEU A 175 7.58 -12.59 3.92
CA LEU A 175 6.63 -13.06 2.91
C LEU A 175 5.31 -13.53 3.54
N GLU A 176 5.36 -14.28 4.64
CA GLU A 176 4.18 -14.72 5.38
C GLU A 176 3.40 -13.57 6.02
N ALA A 177 4.08 -12.53 6.49
CA ALA A 177 3.41 -11.34 7.02
C ALA A 177 2.54 -10.63 5.96
N ASN A 178 2.92 -10.70 4.68
CA ASN A 178 2.13 -10.16 3.57
C ASN A 178 0.82 -10.93 3.31
N LEU A 179 0.64 -12.11 3.91
CA LEU A 179 -0.60 -12.90 3.81
C LEU A 179 -1.65 -12.49 4.86
N LYS A 180 -1.19 -11.86 5.92
CA LYS A 180 -2.05 -11.45 7.04
C LYS A 180 -2.75 -10.14 6.71
N VAL A 181 -3.96 -9.97 7.23
CA VAL A 181 -4.65 -8.67 7.18
C VAL A 181 -3.87 -7.69 8.06
N PRO A 182 -3.33 -6.61 7.49
CA PRO A 182 -2.55 -5.66 8.29
C PRO A 182 -3.45 -4.89 9.26
N PRO A 183 -2.95 -4.54 10.45
CA PRO A 183 -3.68 -3.71 11.39
C PRO A 183 -4.07 -2.37 10.77
N THR A 184 -5.20 -1.84 11.21
CA THR A 184 -5.61 -0.47 10.89
C THR A 184 -5.13 0.45 12.00
N TYR A 185 -4.53 1.57 11.61
CA TYR A 185 -4.11 2.60 12.53
C TYR A 185 -4.84 3.91 12.24
N ILE A 186 -5.05 4.69 13.28
CA ILE A 186 -5.54 6.06 13.20
C ILE A 186 -4.56 6.98 13.92
N ARG A 187 -4.50 8.21 13.46
CA ARG A 187 -3.81 9.31 14.14
C ARG A 187 -4.84 10.30 14.63
N LEU A 188 -4.87 10.56 15.94
CA LEU A 188 -5.73 11.57 16.52
C LEU A 188 -5.28 12.97 16.09
N ASN A 189 -6.23 13.84 15.83
CA ASN A 189 -5.97 15.20 15.35
C ASN A 189 -6.11 16.25 16.46
N THR A 190 -5.01 16.60 17.06
CA THR A 190 -5.00 17.58 18.17
C THR A 190 -5.20 19.03 17.75
N LEU A 191 -5.36 19.33 16.45
CA LEU A 191 -5.84 20.62 15.98
C LEU A 191 -7.36 20.80 16.18
N LYS A 192 -8.10 19.68 16.35
CA LYS A 192 -9.56 19.64 16.47
C LYS A 192 -10.08 19.36 17.87
N GLY A 193 -9.23 18.96 18.80
CA GLY A 193 -9.59 18.67 20.18
C GLY A 193 -8.45 17.99 20.94
N SER A 194 -8.55 17.93 22.22
CA SER A 194 -7.59 17.21 23.05
C SER A 194 -7.65 15.68 22.81
N GLU A 195 -6.54 14.98 23.09
CA GLU A 195 -6.46 13.51 22.96
C GLU A 195 -7.59 12.82 23.76
N ASN A 196 -7.88 13.31 25.00
CA ASN A 196 -8.92 12.73 25.85
C ASN A 196 -10.34 12.93 25.28
N GLU A 197 -10.66 14.10 24.77
CA GLU A 197 -11.95 14.38 24.13
C GLU A 197 -12.18 13.51 22.90
N ILE A 198 -11.16 13.38 22.08
CA ILE A 198 -11.24 12.53 20.86
C ILE A 198 -11.44 11.06 21.26
N LEU A 199 -10.69 10.55 22.25
CA LEU A 199 -10.83 9.19 22.72
C LEU A 199 -12.23 8.93 23.32
N ALA A 200 -12.81 9.87 24.07
CA ALA A 200 -14.17 9.77 24.59
C ALA A 200 -15.19 9.63 23.45
N ARG A 201 -15.08 10.47 22.41
CA ARG A 201 -15.93 10.38 21.22
C ARG A 201 -15.80 9.05 20.48
N LEU A 202 -14.58 8.49 20.36
CA LEU A 202 -14.37 7.18 19.75
C LEU A 202 -15.02 6.07 20.55
N VAL A 203 -15.02 6.15 21.90
CA VAL A 203 -15.72 5.19 22.78
C VAL A 203 -17.23 5.24 22.56
N GLU A 204 -17.83 6.44 22.49
CA GLU A 204 -19.26 6.62 22.20
C GLU A 204 -19.63 5.99 20.85
N GLU A 205 -18.78 6.14 19.85
CA GLU A 205 -18.95 5.54 18.49
C GLU A 205 -18.58 4.05 18.44
N LYS A 206 -18.26 3.42 19.57
CA LYS A 206 -17.88 2.00 19.71
C LYS A 206 -16.64 1.64 18.87
N VAL A 207 -15.73 2.59 18.73
CA VAL A 207 -14.39 2.37 18.16
C VAL A 207 -13.39 2.13 19.27
N ARG A 208 -12.86 0.92 19.35
CA ARG A 208 -11.85 0.55 20.34
C ARG A 208 -10.46 0.72 19.76
N VAL A 209 -9.60 1.43 20.46
CA VAL A 209 -8.23 1.72 20.04
C VAL A 209 -7.23 1.46 21.16
N LYS A 210 -5.97 1.22 20.79
CA LYS A 210 -4.83 1.09 21.71
C LYS A 210 -3.72 2.03 21.24
N LYS A 211 -3.16 2.83 22.12
CA LYS A 211 -2.03 3.71 21.84
C LYS A 211 -0.85 2.92 21.29
N VAL A 212 -0.15 3.49 20.32
CA VAL A 212 1.08 2.91 19.75
C VAL A 212 2.26 3.48 20.52
N ASP A 213 3.05 2.60 21.10
CA ASP A 213 4.24 2.99 21.84
C ASP A 213 5.26 3.70 20.94
N GLY A 214 5.88 4.73 21.45
CA GLY A 214 6.86 5.54 20.74
C GLY A 214 6.29 6.54 19.71
N LEU A 215 4.96 6.63 19.54
CA LEU A 215 4.32 7.64 18.68
C LEU A 215 3.31 8.48 19.50
N ARG A 216 3.34 9.80 19.29
CA ARG A 216 2.55 10.75 20.10
C ARG A 216 1.04 10.55 19.95
N TYR A 217 0.54 10.43 18.74
CA TYR A 217 -0.89 10.48 18.44
C TYR A 217 -1.40 9.29 17.62
N ALA A 218 -0.57 8.25 17.44
CA ALA A 218 -0.95 7.06 16.68
C ALA A 218 -1.60 5.99 17.57
N TYR A 219 -2.69 5.41 17.07
CA TYR A 219 -3.47 4.37 17.75
C TYR A 219 -3.78 3.20 16.82
N LYS A 220 -3.64 1.98 17.32
CA LYS A 220 -4.08 0.74 16.65
C LYS A 220 -5.56 0.55 16.89
N VAL A 221 -6.34 0.34 15.83
CA VAL A 221 -7.76 0.01 15.93
C VAL A 221 -7.91 -1.46 16.29
N LEU A 222 -8.55 -1.73 17.41
CA LEU A 222 -8.79 -3.09 17.92
C LEU A 222 -10.16 -3.64 17.45
N GLY A 223 -11.08 -2.75 17.08
CA GLY A 223 -12.39 -3.11 16.57
C GLY A 223 -13.31 -1.91 16.45
N THR A 224 -14.28 -2.02 15.55
CA THR A 224 -15.33 -1.03 15.35
C THR A 224 -16.60 -1.72 14.85
N LYS A 225 -17.77 -1.22 15.25
CA LYS A 225 -19.06 -1.68 14.74
C LYS A 225 -19.43 -1.03 13.41
N THR A 226 -18.98 0.20 13.19
CA THR A 226 -19.24 0.99 11.98
C THR A 226 -17.91 1.24 11.28
N PRO A 227 -17.84 1.22 9.93
CA PRO A 227 -16.63 1.61 9.23
C PRO A 227 -16.13 2.97 9.70
N LEU A 228 -14.83 3.09 9.96
CA LEU A 228 -14.22 4.32 10.46
C LEU A 228 -14.60 5.56 9.64
N THR A 229 -14.65 5.41 8.31
CA THR A 229 -15.01 6.51 7.39
C THR A 229 -16.47 6.97 7.47
N ARG A 230 -17.32 6.24 8.21
CA ARG A 230 -18.74 6.57 8.44
C ARG A 230 -19.00 7.10 9.85
N THR A 231 -17.98 7.15 10.69
CA THR A 231 -18.10 7.73 12.02
C THR A 231 -18.19 9.26 11.91
N LYS A 232 -18.90 9.90 12.82
CA LYS A 232 -18.98 11.35 12.92
C LYS A 232 -17.61 11.94 13.23
N SER A 233 -16.85 11.30 14.10
CA SER A 233 -15.47 11.66 14.42
C SER A 233 -14.56 11.71 13.19
N PHE A 234 -14.73 10.79 12.21
CA PHE A 234 -13.99 10.87 10.97
C PHE A 234 -14.41 12.05 10.10
N SER A 235 -15.72 12.27 9.91
CA SER A 235 -16.23 13.37 9.09
C SER A 235 -15.85 14.74 9.65
N GLU A 236 -15.79 14.87 10.96
CA GLU A 236 -15.36 16.08 11.69
C GLU A 236 -13.83 16.29 11.69
N GLY A 237 -13.07 15.29 11.22
CA GLY A 237 -11.62 15.39 11.14
C GLY A 237 -10.90 15.17 12.48
N LEU A 238 -11.54 14.52 13.46
CA LEU A 238 -10.93 14.22 14.76
C LEU A 238 -9.80 13.17 14.66
N PHE A 239 -9.77 12.40 13.59
CA PHE A 239 -8.67 11.49 13.30
C PHE A 239 -8.43 11.29 11.80
N TYR A 240 -7.24 10.83 11.47
CA TYR A 240 -6.84 10.38 10.14
C TYR A 240 -6.56 8.88 10.15
N ILE A 241 -7.01 8.13 9.12
CA ILE A 241 -6.64 6.72 8.95
C ILE A 241 -5.27 6.67 8.29
N GLN A 242 -4.23 6.39 9.05
CA GLN A 242 -2.85 6.47 8.61
C GLN A 242 -2.04 5.26 9.10
N ASP A 243 -1.21 4.68 8.21
CA ASP A 243 -0.32 3.59 8.61
C ASP A 243 0.68 4.04 9.69
N LYS A 244 0.99 3.15 10.64
CA LYS A 244 1.98 3.41 11.70
C LYS A 244 3.31 3.91 11.14
N ALA A 245 3.79 3.32 10.04
CA ALA A 245 5.04 3.71 9.42
C ALA A 245 4.98 5.13 8.82
N SER A 246 3.83 5.51 8.24
CA SER A 246 3.62 6.88 7.75
C SER A 246 3.50 7.90 8.88
N CYS A 247 2.90 7.52 10.02
CA CYS A 247 2.93 8.34 11.23
C CYS A 247 4.37 8.54 11.72
N TYR A 248 5.14 7.47 11.74
CA TYR A 248 6.54 7.50 12.16
C TYR A 248 7.39 8.46 11.34
N ALA A 249 7.20 8.52 10.02
CA ALA A 249 7.94 9.46 9.17
C ALA A 249 7.72 10.94 9.59
N ALA A 250 6.50 11.32 9.94
CA ALA A 250 6.21 12.66 10.43
C ALA A 250 6.78 12.92 11.84
N GLU A 251 6.73 11.90 12.72
CA GLU A 251 7.36 11.99 14.06
C GLU A 251 8.87 12.18 13.99
N VAL A 252 9.55 11.51 13.06
CA VAL A 252 11.00 11.66 12.80
C VAL A 252 11.32 13.04 12.24
N ALA A 253 10.45 13.55 11.37
CA ALA A 253 10.56 14.92 10.87
C ALA A 253 10.50 15.92 12.02
N ASN A 254 9.50 15.82 12.88
CA ASN A 254 9.31 16.63 14.08
C ASN A 254 9.57 18.13 13.87
N PRO A 255 8.83 18.78 12.94
CA PRO A 255 9.05 20.18 12.63
C PRO A 255 8.71 21.08 13.82
N GLN A 256 9.41 22.21 13.94
CA GLN A 256 9.11 23.20 14.96
C GLN A 256 7.99 24.15 14.49
N PRO A 257 7.14 24.62 15.39
CA PRO A 257 6.20 25.68 15.09
C PRO A 257 6.90 26.93 14.53
N GLY A 258 6.38 27.46 13.42
CA GLY A 258 6.97 28.63 12.75
C GLY A 258 7.92 28.26 11.58
N ALA A 259 8.28 27.00 11.43
CA ALA A 259 9.18 26.57 10.36
C ALA A 259 8.53 26.65 8.96
N VAL A 260 9.38 26.75 7.94
CA VAL A 260 9.02 26.64 6.52
C VAL A 260 9.38 25.24 6.02
N LEU A 261 8.38 24.49 5.53
CA LEU A 261 8.53 23.12 5.06
C LEU A 261 8.17 22.96 3.59
N LEU A 262 8.88 22.04 2.93
CA LEU A 262 8.40 21.43 1.68
C LEU A 262 7.97 19.97 1.96
N ASP A 263 6.74 19.63 1.63
CA ASP A 263 6.22 18.26 1.63
C ASP A 263 6.10 17.80 0.16
N VAL A 264 7.04 16.96 -0.27
CA VAL A 264 7.18 16.55 -1.68
C VAL A 264 6.58 15.16 -1.86
N CYS A 265 5.74 15.01 -2.89
CA CYS A 265 4.83 13.88 -3.10
C CYS A 265 3.71 13.84 -2.03
N ALA A 266 3.20 15.02 -1.68
CA ALA A 266 2.36 15.28 -0.51
C ALA A 266 1.00 14.58 -0.52
N ALA A 267 0.40 14.38 -1.71
CA ALA A 267 -0.95 13.84 -1.79
C ALA A 267 -1.04 12.33 -1.42
N PRO A 268 -2.07 11.93 -0.68
CA PRO A 268 -3.34 12.63 -0.40
C PRO A 268 -3.38 13.54 0.85
N GLY A 269 -2.24 13.84 1.50
CA GLY A 269 -2.20 14.79 2.61
C GLY A 269 -1.96 14.19 4.00
N ALA A 270 -1.72 12.88 4.08
CA ALA A 270 -1.52 12.20 5.38
C ALA A 270 -0.33 12.75 6.16
N LYS A 271 0.82 12.99 5.49
CA LYS A 271 2.01 13.58 6.10
C LYS A 271 1.82 15.08 6.29
N THR A 272 1.35 15.81 5.29
CA THR A 272 1.07 17.25 5.39
C THR A 272 0.25 17.59 6.63
N THR A 273 -0.89 16.88 6.83
CA THR A 273 -1.79 17.13 7.96
C THR A 273 -1.17 16.76 9.30
N TYR A 274 -0.23 15.79 9.34
CA TYR A 274 0.48 15.48 10.57
C TYR A 274 1.59 16.49 10.86
N LEU A 275 2.33 16.89 9.86
CA LEU A 275 3.36 17.94 10.00
C LEU A 275 2.73 19.24 10.50
N ALA A 276 1.60 19.66 9.92
CA ALA A 276 0.86 20.84 10.37
C ALA A 276 0.37 20.70 11.83
N GLN A 277 -0.09 19.50 12.22
CA GLN A 277 -0.46 19.22 13.61
C GLN A 277 0.74 19.37 14.55
N LEU A 278 1.91 18.84 14.20
CA LEU A 278 3.13 18.97 14.99
C LEU A 278 3.60 20.42 15.08
N MET A 279 3.39 21.20 14.04
CA MET A 279 3.67 22.63 13.99
C MET A 279 2.57 23.47 14.68
N GLN A 280 1.50 22.87 15.18
CA GLN A 280 0.38 23.58 15.82
C GLN A 280 -0.24 24.66 14.91
N ASN A 281 -0.34 24.37 13.60
CA ASN A 281 -0.79 25.34 12.57
C ASN A 281 0.00 26.68 12.60
N ARG A 282 1.30 26.65 12.88
CA ARG A 282 2.18 27.82 12.85
C ARG A 282 3.36 27.57 11.92
N GLY A 283 3.57 28.46 10.95
CA GLY A 283 4.59 28.33 9.91
C GLY A 283 3.98 28.20 8.51
N THR A 284 4.67 27.55 7.59
CA THR A 284 4.19 27.33 6.22
C THR A 284 4.63 25.97 5.71
N ILE A 285 3.72 25.24 5.04
CA ILE A 285 4.02 23.97 4.38
C ILE A 285 3.66 24.09 2.89
N TYR A 286 4.64 24.07 2.01
CA TYR A 286 4.41 23.97 0.57
C TYR A 286 4.31 22.49 0.19
N SER A 287 3.13 22.07 -0.27
CA SER A 287 2.80 20.67 -0.56
C SER A 287 2.83 20.45 -2.07
N ILE A 288 3.81 19.68 -2.53
CA ILE A 288 4.07 19.47 -3.95
C ILE A 288 3.61 18.05 -4.35
N ASP A 289 2.80 17.94 -5.41
CA ASP A 289 2.47 16.68 -6.07
C ASP A 289 2.18 16.91 -7.56
N PHE A 290 2.60 15.99 -8.43
CA PHE A 290 2.41 16.15 -9.87
C PHE A 290 0.96 15.94 -10.32
N SER A 291 0.15 15.25 -9.53
CA SER A 291 -1.19 14.83 -9.91
C SER A 291 -2.27 15.79 -9.40
N ARG A 292 -2.83 16.61 -10.31
CA ARG A 292 -3.99 17.48 -10.02
C ARG A 292 -5.14 16.70 -9.36
N ARG A 293 -5.41 15.48 -9.81
CA ARG A 293 -6.46 14.63 -9.24
C ARG A 293 -6.16 14.27 -7.77
N ARG A 294 -4.93 13.90 -7.45
CA ARG A 294 -4.53 13.60 -6.07
C ARG A 294 -4.53 14.84 -5.19
N MET A 295 -4.14 15.99 -5.74
CA MET A 295 -4.19 17.28 -5.04
C MET A 295 -5.61 17.75 -4.73
N ASN A 296 -6.61 17.36 -5.52
CA ASN A 296 -8.02 17.61 -5.14
C ASN A 296 -8.43 16.79 -3.90
N VAL A 297 -7.95 15.57 -3.75
CA VAL A 297 -8.15 14.78 -2.51
C VAL A 297 -7.39 15.42 -1.36
N TRP A 298 -6.15 15.82 -1.58
CA TRP A 298 -5.34 16.56 -0.60
C TRP A 298 -6.09 17.80 -0.07
N LYS A 299 -6.65 18.63 -0.95
CA LYS A 299 -7.44 19.83 -0.54
C LYS A 299 -8.60 19.46 0.39
N SER A 300 -9.33 18.41 0.06
CA SER A 300 -10.43 17.93 0.90
C SER A 300 -9.95 17.46 2.27
N GLU A 301 -8.83 16.75 2.34
CA GLU A 301 -8.26 16.26 3.59
C GLU A 301 -7.66 17.38 4.44
N ILE A 302 -6.99 18.37 3.84
CA ILE A 302 -6.48 19.57 4.50
C ILE A 302 -7.62 20.31 5.19
N ALA A 303 -8.70 20.59 4.45
CA ALA A 303 -9.88 21.27 4.99
C ALA A 303 -10.54 20.44 6.11
N ARG A 304 -10.74 19.12 5.90
CA ARG A 304 -11.34 18.22 6.90
C ARG A 304 -10.53 18.19 8.19
N MET A 305 -9.22 18.19 8.09
CA MET A 305 -8.31 18.13 9.24
C MET A 305 -8.07 19.51 9.90
N GLY A 306 -8.57 20.61 9.33
CA GLY A 306 -8.41 21.95 9.88
C GLY A 306 -6.98 22.47 9.81
N VAL A 307 -6.30 22.20 8.71
CA VAL A 307 -4.95 22.70 8.47
C VAL A 307 -5.03 24.03 7.70
N ASP A 308 -4.36 25.07 8.22
CA ASP A 308 -4.44 26.44 7.69
C ASP A 308 -3.12 26.94 7.09
N ILE A 309 -2.01 26.18 7.31
CA ILE A 309 -0.65 26.59 6.94
C ILE A 309 -0.11 25.87 5.70
N ALA A 310 -0.93 25.09 5.00
CA ALA A 310 -0.49 24.27 3.90
C ALA A 310 -0.95 24.81 2.53
N GLU A 311 0.00 25.02 1.62
CA GLU A 311 -0.21 25.56 0.28
C GLU A 311 0.05 24.50 -0.80
N PRO A 312 -0.88 24.25 -1.74
CA PRO A 312 -0.74 23.25 -2.77
C PRO A 312 0.04 23.74 -3.99
N ILE A 313 1.01 22.97 -4.44
CA ILE A 313 1.77 23.21 -5.68
C ILE A 313 1.66 21.97 -6.57
N ILE A 314 1.24 22.15 -7.83
CA ILE A 314 1.21 21.07 -8.81
C ILE A 314 2.50 21.14 -9.63
N ALA A 315 3.42 20.22 -9.36
CA ALA A 315 4.71 20.12 -10.06
C ALA A 315 5.24 18.69 -10.04
N ASP A 316 6.02 18.34 -11.04
CA ASP A 316 6.77 17.08 -11.08
C ASP A 316 8.13 17.29 -10.42
N ALA A 317 8.34 16.62 -9.30
CA ALA A 317 9.57 16.72 -8.51
C ALA A 317 10.81 16.08 -9.18
N CYS A 318 10.64 15.37 -10.30
CA CYS A 318 11.76 14.97 -11.15
C CYS A 318 12.43 16.16 -11.87
N ASN A 319 11.76 17.31 -11.90
CA ASN A 319 12.27 18.57 -12.44
C ASN A 319 12.61 19.53 -11.28
N PRO A 320 13.37 20.60 -11.53
CA PRO A 320 13.61 21.63 -10.53
C PRO A 320 12.32 22.14 -9.89
N LEU A 321 12.27 22.17 -8.57
CA LEU A 321 11.05 22.56 -7.85
C LEU A 321 10.73 24.05 -8.09
N PRO A 322 9.49 24.38 -8.46
CA PRO A 322 9.07 25.74 -8.83
C PRO A 322 8.84 26.64 -7.60
N VAL A 323 9.79 26.62 -6.68
CA VAL A 323 9.78 27.43 -5.45
C VAL A 323 11.13 28.14 -5.29
N SER A 324 11.09 29.43 -5.01
CA SER A 324 12.30 30.24 -4.84
C SER A 324 12.78 30.32 -3.37
N ILE A 325 12.21 29.47 -2.50
CA ILE A 325 12.54 29.43 -1.08
C ILE A 325 13.52 28.32 -0.75
N GLU A 326 14.30 28.55 0.30
CA GLU A 326 14.99 27.50 1.03
C GLU A 326 14.21 27.15 2.30
N ALA A 327 13.94 25.86 2.50
CA ALA A 327 13.12 25.38 3.60
C ALA A 327 13.97 24.96 4.81
N ASP A 328 13.40 25.15 6.01
CA ASP A 328 13.95 24.59 7.24
C ASP A 328 13.99 23.07 7.19
N MET A 329 12.98 22.50 6.49
CA MET A 329 12.85 21.07 6.35
C MET A 329 12.19 20.71 5.02
N VAL A 330 12.72 19.69 4.37
CA VAL A 330 12.11 19.05 3.21
C VAL A 330 11.76 17.61 3.58
N VAL A 331 10.54 17.20 3.32
CA VAL A 331 10.04 15.82 3.50
C VAL A 331 9.76 15.25 2.14
N LEU A 332 10.51 14.22 1.73
CA LEU A 332 10.36 13.52 0.47
C LEU A 332 9.86 12.08 0.74
N ASP A 333 8.62 11.81 0.31
CA ASP A 333 8.02 10.46 0.29
C ASP A 333 7.71 10.08 -1.17
N PRO A 334 8.75 9.74 -1.96
CA PRO A 334 8.63 9.58 -3.39
C PRO A 334 7.79 8.35 -3.77
N PRO A 335 7.30 8.26 -5.01
CA PRO A 335 6.76 7.02 -5.51
C PRO A 335 7.83 5.93 -5.38
N CYS A 336 7.40 4.73 -4.98
CA CYS A 336 8.28 3.59 -4.77
C CYS A 336 7.60 2.30 -5.25
N THR A 337 8.34 1.19 -5.25
CA THR A 337 7.79 -0.11 -5.65
C THR A 337 6.75 -0.65 -4.67
N SER A 338 6.61 -0.05 -3.49
CA SER A 338 5.67 -0.48 -2.42
C SER A 338 5.87 -1.95 -2.02
N THR A 339 7.09 -2.48 -2.12
CA THR A 339 7.41 -3.87 -1.76
C THR A 339 7.19 -4.18 -0.28
N GLY A 340 7.12 -3.16 0.56
CA GLY A 340 6.74 -3.28 1.97
C GLY A 340 5.23 -3.25 2.22
N ALA A 341 4.40 -2.98 1.21
CA ALA A 341 2.96 -2.78 1.36
C ALA A 341 2.09 -3.86 0.67
N PHE A 342 2.65 -5.00 0.28
CA PHE A 342 1.94 -6.06 -0.45
C PHE A 342 0.74 -6.63 0.30
N ALA A 343 0.75 -6.58 1.63
CA ALA A 343 -0.41 -6.95 2.43
C ALA A 343 -1.64 -6.07 2.13
N LYS A 344 -1.43 -4.75 1.88
CA LYS A 344 -2.48 -3.76 1.59
C LYS A 344 -2.77 -3.58 0.10
N ILE A 345 -1.77 -3.83 -0.76
CA ILE A 345 -1.85 -3.65 -2.22
C ILE A 345 -1.33 -4.94 -2.89
N PRO A 346 -2.11 -6.04 -2.83
CA PRO A 346 -1.65 -7.33 -3.33
C PRO A 346 -1.36 -7.35 -4.85
N SER A 347 -1.98 -6.46 -5.63
CA SER A 347 -1.71 -6.35 -7.07
C SER A 347 -0.30 -5.82 -7.38
N ALA A 348 0.30 -5.05 -6.49
CA ALA A 348 1.61 -4.46 -6.74
C ALA A 348 2.68 -5.52 -7.05
N LYS A 349 2.69 -6.63 -6.30
CA LYS A 349 3.71 -7.68 -6.46
C LYS A 349 3.70 -8.37 -7.83
N TRP A 350 2.55 -8.41 -8.53
CA TRP A 350 2.41 -9.05 -9.83
C TRP A 350 2.82 -8.16 -11.01
N ARG A 351 2.83 -6.85 -10.79
CA ARG A 351 3.23 -5.84 -11.79
C ARG A 351 4.71 -5.48 -11.73
N LEU A 352 5.38 -5.85 -10.65
CA LEU A 352 6.77 -5.51 -10.41
C LEU A 352 7.73 -6.58 -10.94
N THR A 353 8.87 -6.11 -11.39
CA THR A 353 10.05 -6.90 -11.74
C THR A 353 11.28 -6.30 -11.06
N GLN A 354 12.40 -6.98 -11.05
CA GLN A 354 13.65 -6.41 -10.56
C GLN A 354 14.01 -5.11 -11.29
N ARG A 355 13.80 -5.06 -12.61
CA ARG A 355 14.00 -3.84 -13.42
C ARG A 355 13.08 -2.67 -12.97
N SER A 356 11.91 -2.97 -12.40
CA SER A 356 11.04 -1.93 -11.85
C SER A 356 11.66 -1.25 -10.64
N VAL A 357 12.40 -1.99 -9.80
CA VAL A 357 13.13 -1.46 -8.64
C VAL A 357 14.22 -0.50 -9.12
N GLU A 358 15.03 -0.91 -10.10
CA GLU A 358 16.09 -0.09 -10.69
C GLU A 358 15.56 1.21 -11.31
N LYS A 359 14.48 1.12 -12.11
CA LYS A 359 13.84 2.31 -12.69
C LYS A 359 13.32 3.26 -11.62
N MET A 360 12.74 2.72 -10.56
CA MET A 360 12.17 3.54 -9.49
C MET A 360 13.28 4.27 -8.72
N SER A 361 14.40 3.61 -8.45
CA SER A 361 15.54 4.26 -7.78
C SER A 361 16.14 5.43 -8.59
N VAL A 362 16.06 5.38 -9.93
CA VAL A 362 16.47 6.52 -10.79
C VAL A 362 15.54 7.72 -10.62
N ILE A 363 14.23 7.48 -10.61
CA ILE A 363 13.22 8.54 -10.37
C ILE A 363 13.40 9.15 -8.98
N GLN A 364 13.59 8.31 -7.98
CA GLN A 364 13.81 8.75 -6.59
C GLN A 364 15.10 9.55 -6.44
N TRP A 365 16.15 9.17 -7.18
CA TRP A 365 17.39 9.94 -7.22
C TRP A 365 17.16 11.36 -7.74
N GLN A 366 16.48 11.52 -8.88
CA GLN A 366 16.18 12.84 -9.45
C GLN A 366 15.37 13.71 -8.48
N MET A 367 14.37 13.12 -7.82
CA MET A 367 13.57 13.84 -6.82
C MET A 367 14.41 14.25 -5.61
N LEU A 368 15.30 13.37 -5.14
CA LEU A 368 16.15 13.63 -3.98
C LEU A 368 17.13 14.78 -4.26
N GLU A 369 17.75 14.81 -5.44
CA GLU A 369 18.62 15.89 -5.92
C GLU A 369 17.89 17.25 -5.89
N ASN A 370 16.72 17.32 -6.54
CA ASN A 370 15.91 18.54 -6.59
C ASN A 370 15.42 19.00 -5.21
N CYS A 371 15.16 18.05 -4.30
CA CYS A 371 14.80 18.35 -2.91
C CYS A 371 15.99 18.90 -2.10
N ALA A 372 17.20 18.36 -2.30
CA ALA A 372 18.40 18.77 -1.58
C ALA A 372 18.74 20.25 -1.79
N GLU A 373 18.57 20.75 -3.01
CA GLU A 373 18.78 22.17 -3.36
C GLU A 373 17.89 23.13 -2.55
N LYS A 374 16.73 22.64 -2.07
CA LYS A 374 15.74 23.45 -1.34
C LYS A 374 15.90 23.39 0.18
N VAL A 375 16.85 22.62 0.68
CA VAL A 375 17.16 22.57 2.12
C VAL A 375 18.12 23.70 2.46
N LYS A 376 17.78 24.60 3.35
CA LYS A 376 18.69 25.66 3.78
C LYS A 376 19.92 25.13 4.54
N PRO A 377 21.03 25.85 4.59
CA PRO A 377 22.13 25.53 5.49
C PRO A 377 21.65 25.35 6.94
N GLY A 378 22.02 24.25 7.58
CA GLY A 378 21.51 23.86 8.90
C GLY A 378 20.11 23.22 8.89
N GLY A 379 19.47 23.09 7.73
CA GLY A 379 18.17 22.47 7.55
C GLY A 379 18.20 20.95 7.52
N THR A 380 17.03 20.34 7.38
CA THR A 380 16.84 18.88 7.44
C THR A 380 16.13 18.36 6.19
N LEU A 381 16.57 17.21 5.68
CA LEU A 381 15.90 16.44 4.63
C LEU A 381 15.48 15.09 5.18
N ILE A 382 14.19 14.79 5.11
CA ILE A 382 13.63 13.48 5.45
C ILE A 382 13.33 12.74 4.16
N TYR A 383 13.91 11.56 4.01
CA TYR A 383 13.61 10.64 2.92
C TYR A 383 12.93 9.39 3.47
N SER A 384 11.80 8.99 2.88
CA SER A 384 11.08 7.79 3.32
C SER A 384 10.43 7.04 2.16
N THR A 385 10.39 5.71 2.24
CA THR A 385 9.70 4.86 1.28
C THR A 385 8.93 3.73 1.96
N CYS A 386 7.84 3.25 1.33
CA CYS A 386 7.21 1.99 1.71
C CYS A 386 7.79 0.79 0.94
N SER A 387 9.08 0.84 0.58
CA SER A 387 9.84 -0.24 -0.04
C SER A 387 10.80 -0.90 0.95
N ILE A 388 11.03 -2.21 0.78
CA ILE A 388 12.05 -2.95 1.53
C ILE A 388 13.33 -3.20 0.73
N THR A 389 13.38 -2.74 -0.54
CA THR A 389 14.56 -2.92 -1.40
C THR A 389 15.70 -2.00 -0.98
N VAL A 390 16.94 -2.44 -1.16
CA VAL A 390 18.12 -1.61 -0.80
C VAL A 390 18.41 -0.56 -1.86
N GLU A 391 18.04 -0.82 -3.11
CA GLU A 391 18.25 0.06 -4.27
C GLU A 391 17.46 1.38 -4.12
N GLU A 392 16.26 1.30 -3.59
CA GLU A 392 15.39 2.45 -3.34
C GLU A 392 15.71 3.15 -2.00
N ASN A 393 16.52 2.56 -1.17
CA ASN A 393 16.76 2.95 0.22
C ASN A 393 18.26 3.25 0.47
N GLU A 394 18.98 2.34 1.10
CA GLU A 394 20.36 2.57 1.54
C GLU A 394 21.31 2.87 0.39
N MET A 395 21.20 2.17 -0.74
CA MET A 395 22.10 2.43 -1.89
C MET A 395 21.89 3.83 -2.47
N LEU A 396 20.63 4.29 -2.45
CA LEU A 396 20.30 5.64 -2.88
C LEU A 396 20.87 6.68 -1.92
N ILE A 397 20.69 6.50 -0.61
CA ILE A 397 21.23 7.41 0.41
C ILE A 397 22.76 7.37 0.44
N GLU A 398 23.39 6.19 0.29
CA GLU A 398 24.86 6.05 0.18
C GLU A 398 25.41 6.85 -0.99
N ARG A 399 24.75 6.72 -2.15
CA ARG A 399 25.09 7.50 -3.34
C ARG A 399 24.92 9.00 -3.08
N PHE A 400 23.80 9.41 -2.48
CA PHE A 400 23.50 10.81 -2.18
C PHE A 400 24.58 11.44 -1.30
N LEU A 401 24.98 10.79 -0.22
CA LEU A 401 26.01 11.31 0.69
C LEU A 401 27.41 11.43 0.04
N LYS A 402 27.68 10.64 -1.01
CA LYS A 402 28.93 10.77 -1.78
C LYS A 402 28.94 12.00 -2.69
N TRP A 403 27.78 12.37 -3.22
CA TRP A 403 27.63 13.49 -4.15
C TRP A 403 27.34 14.82 -3.44
N HIS A 404 26.83 14.75 -2.22
CA HIS A 404 26.45 15.89 -1.38
C HIS A 404 27.20 15.84 -0.03
N PRO A 405 28.51 16.17 -0.01
CA PRO A 405 29.31 16.12 1.22
C PRO A 405 28.83 17.12 2.28
N GLU A 406 28.05 18.12 1.89
CA GLU A 406 27.40 19.07 2.80
C GLU A 406 26.27 18.43 3.63
N PHE A 407 25.80 17.22 3.27
CA PHE A 407 24.82 16.46 4.03
C PHE A 407 25.46 15.34 4.85
N SER A 408 24.87 15.06 6.00
CA SER A 408 25.23 13.93 6.85
C SER A 408 23.98 13.26 7.44
N LEU A 409 24.07 11.96 7.77
CA LEU A 409 23.00 11.25 8.48
C LEU A 409 22.87 11.76 9.92
N ALA A 410 21.69 12.23 10.26
CA ALA A 410 21.30 12.61 11.62
C ALA A 410 20.67 11.44 12.38
N GLU A 411 20.76 11.50 13.71
CA GLU A 411 20.07 10.54 14.58
C GLU A 411 18.54 10.68 14.46
N ILE A 412 17.87 9.54 14.43
CA ILE A 412 16.40 9.46 14.38
C ILE A 412 15.86 9.22 15.79
N THR A 413 14.91 10.04 16.18
CA THR A 413 14.14 9.91 17.42
C THR A 413 12.65 10.11 17.11
N PRO A 414 11.75 9.22 17.60
CA PRO A 414 12.01 8.01 18.38
C PRO A 414 12.65 6.89 17.54
N LYS A 415 13.38 5.95 18.16
CA LYS A 415 13.92 4.75 17.52
C LYS A 415 12.92 3.59 17.71
N ILE A 416 12.03 3.38 16.75
CA ILE A 416 11.04 2.29 16.80
C ILE A 416 11.30 1.20 15.76
N GLY A 417 12.16 1.47 14.78
CA GLY A 417 12.56 0.53 13.73
C GLY A 417 13.86 -0.20 14.08
N LEU A 418 14.28 -1.08 13.19
CA LEU A 418 15.62 -1.65 13.19
C LEU A 418 16.58 -0.72 12.45
N PRO A 419 17.89 -0.79 12.74
CA PRO A 419 18.90 -0.04 11.98
C PRO A 419 18.83 -0.30 10.49
N GLY A 420 19.20 0.67 9.67
CA GLY A 420 19.40 0.49 8.25
C GLY A 420 20.50 -0.53 7.94
N MET A 421 20.45 -1.08 6.75
CA MET A 421 21.44 -2.04 6.25
C MET A 421 22.69 -1.34 5.69
N ARG A 422 23.70 -2.10 5.27
CA ARG A 422 24.90 -1.59 4.57
C ARG A 422 25.71 -0.54 5.38
N GLY A 423 25.73 -0.67 6.71
CA GLY A 423 26.44 0.29 7.58
C GLY A 423 25.69 1.61 7.81
N MET A 424 24.42 1.73 7.38
CA MET A 424 23.61 2.92 7.59
C MET A 424 22.78 2.84 8.87
N GLU A 425 23.42 2.62 9.99
CA GLU A 425 22.76 2.36 11.29
C GLU A 425 21.89 3.50 11.79
N LYS A 426 22.13 4.72 11.35
CA LYS A 426 21.31 5.90 11.67
C LYS A 426 19.98 5.93 10.91
N CYS A 427 19.87 5.23 9.78
CA CYS A 427 18.60 5.01 9.11
C CYS A 427 17.75 4.00 9.89
N GLN A 428 16.43 4.00 9.68
CA GLN A 428 15.51 3.07 10.33
C GLN A 428 14.72 2.27 9.31
N ARG A 429 14.53 0.97 9.60
CA ARG A 429 13.69 0.06 8.84
C ARG A 429 12.57 -0.50 9.70
N LEU A 430 11.35 -0.49 9.14
CA LEU A 430 10.21 -1.20 9.70
C LEU A 430 9.90 -2.41 8.83
N TYR A 431 9.54 -3.52 9.46
CA TYR A 431 9.17 -4.76 8.78
C TYR A 431 7.79 -5.24 9.23
N PRO A 432 6.95 -5.78 8.31
CA PRO A 432 5.57 -6.14 8.62
C PRO A 432 5.43 -7.17 9.76
N HIS A 433 6.32 -8.16 9.80
CA HIS A 433 6.30 -9.26 10.78
C HIS A 433 6.79 -8.86 12.17
N ILE A 434 7.58 -7.77 12.28
CA ILE A 434 8.12 -7.27 13.56
C ILE A 434 7.27 -6.10 14.06
N HIS A 435 6.94 -5.16 13.18
CA HIS A 435 6.37 -3.87 13.57
C HIS A 435 4.86 -3.76 13.33
N GLU A 436 4.22 -4.80 12.78
CA GLU A 436 2.78 -4.83 12.46
C GLU A 436 2.31 -3.66 11.56
N CYS A 437 3.16 -3.15 10.68
CA CYS A 437 2.86 -2.06 9.75
C CYS A 437 3.43 -2.37 8.36
N ASN A 438 3.32 -1.46 7.41
CA ASN A 438 4.02 -1.59 6.14
C ASN A 438 5.53 -1.73 6.37
N GLY A 439 6.21 -2.51 5.54
CA GLY A 439 7.66 -2.41 5.40
C GLY A 439 8.03 -1.00 4.97
N PHE A 440 8.98 -0.39 5.65
CA PHE A 440 9.27 1.03 5.50
C PHE A 440 10.75 1.33 5.75
N PHE A 441 11.24 2.35 5.07
CA PHE A 441 12.58 2.90 5.29
C PHE A 441 12.48 4.39 5.56
N ILE A 442 13.36 4.90 6.42
CA ILE A 442 13.49 6.32 6.70
C ILE A 442 14.93 6.70 6.94
N ALA A 443 15.36 7.79 6.32
CA ALA A 443 16.62 8.48 6.56
C ALA A 443 16.36 9.94 6.92
N LYS A 444 17.10 10.44 7.91
CA LYS A 444 17.12 11.84 8.30
C LYS A 444 18.50 12.39 7.96
N LEU A 445 18.54 13.41 7.14
CA LEU A 445 19.74 14.06 6.62
C LEU A 445 19.79 15.49 7.13
N SER A 446 20.92 15.92 7.63
CA SER A 446 21.17 17.32 8.03
C SER A 446 22.14 17.97 7.06
N ARG A 447 21.80 19.15 6.55
CA ARG A 447 22.71 19.99 5.77
C ARG A 447 23.61 20.79 6.71
N GLY A 448 24.90 20.84 6.44
CA GLY A 448 25.85 21.68 7.18
C GLY A 448 25.45 23.16 7.21
N LYS A 449 25.97 23.93 8.16
CA LYS A 449 25.68 25.36 8.31
C LYS A 449 26.53 26.25 7.38
N THR A 450 27.53 25.67 6.76
CA THR A 450 28.46 26.32 5.84
C THR A 450 28.49 25.58 4.53
#